data_1e6534233f659abf5eab0059ef14a5bc
#
_entry.id   1e6534233f659abf5eab0059ef14a5bc
#
_cell.length_a   1.000
_cell.length_b   1.000
_cell.length_c   1.000
_cell.angle_alpha   90.00
_cell.angle_beta   90.00
_cell.angle_gamma   90.00
#
_symmetry.space_group_name_H-M   'P 1'
#
loop_
_entity.id
_entity.type
_entity.pdbx_description
1 polymer ?
#
loop_
_entity_poly.entity_id
_entity_poly.type
_entity_poly.pdbx_seq_one_letter_code
_entity_poly.pdbx_strand_id
1 'polypeptide(L)'
;RYVMPILHDVTVGLPPINEPNMVALTRGGTEGSDFVAASLPAPDPDISATLVKAHRKAREILSGNPRIKSGWTIACQAFHAMPGCEREMEEYQYPREDYFTEAAAGDDFIGVQAYLRTFIGKDGPVPIPEDAERTLTGWEYFPPALGIAIRHTWNVAKRTPIIVTENGIATADDRRRIDYTFDAIAGMRDAMDDGIDVRGYLHWSLLDNYEWGSFAPTFGLASLGQGHLRTSSEAIPGLAGVNCENGGHVQIEDR
;
A
#
# COMPACT_ATOMS: atom_id res chain seq x y z
N ARG A 1 19.28 -16.97 -3.69
CA ARG A 1 19.71 -18.40 -3.61
C ARG A 1 19.84 -18.89 -2.17
N TYR A 2 20.27 -18.05 -1.23
CA TYR A 2 20.49 -18.46 0.18
C TYR A 2 19.20 -18.67 0.97
N VAL A 3 18.13 -17.94 0.65
CA VAL A 3 16.83 -18.02 1.35
C VAL A 3 16.02 -19.24 0.92
N MET A 4 16.12 -19.64 -0.33
CA MET A 4 15.33 -20.73 -0.92
C MET A 4 15.43 -22.07 -0.17
N PRO A 5 16.62 -22.53 0.27
CA PRO A 5 16.71 -23.76 1.07
C PRO A 5 16.02 -23.68 2.43
N ILE A 6 15.88 -22.45 3.00
CA ILE A 6 15.22 -22.25 4.31
C ILE A 6 13.69 -22.29 4.14
N LEU A 7 13.17 -21.83 3.02
CA LEU A 7 11.73 -21.68 2.78
C LEU A 7 11.11 -22.85 2.01
N HIS A 8 11.89 -23.88 1.66
CA HIS A 8 11.41 -24.94 0.77
C HIS A 8 10.26 -25.77 1.34
N ASP A 9 10.09 -25.81 2.67
CA ASP A 9 9.05 -26.60 3.34
C ASP A 9 7.77 -25.80 3.66
N VAL A 10 7.76 -24.50 3.38
CA VAL A 10 6.62 -23.62 3.66
C VAL A 10 6.11 -22.93 2.39
N THR A 11 4.80 -22.70 2.33
CA THR A 11 4.23 -21.83 1.29
C THR A 11 4.28 -20.40 1.79
N VAL A 12 4.94 -19.52 1.04
CA VAL A 12 5.12 -18.13 1.41
C VAL A 12 4.86 -17.20 0.23
N GLY A 13 4.32 -16.03 0.51
CA GLY A 13 4.32 -14.90 -0.42
C GLY A 13 5.61 -14.10 -0.24
N LEU A 14 6.37 -13.92 -1.31
CA LEU A 14 7.62 -13.16 -1.28
C LEU A 14 7.55 -11.96 -2.22
N PRO A 15 7.48 -10.72 -1.71
CA PRO A 15 7.80 -9.54 -2.47
C PRO A 15 9.32 -9.35 -2.49
N PRO A 16 9.99 -9.57 -3.63
CA PRO A 16 11.46 -9.43 -3.69
C PRO A 16 11.93 -8.00 -3.49
N ILE A 17 11.08 -7.02 -3.78
CA ILE A 17 11.35 -5.59 -3.67
C ILE A 17 10.10 -4.94 -3.08
N ASN A 18 10.28 -4.15 -2.02
CA ASN A 18 9.22 -3.33 -1.45
C ASN A 18 9.22 -1.95 -2.11
N GLU A 19 8.04 -1.45 -2.49
CA GLU A 19 7.82 -0.10 -3.05
C GLU A 19 8.87 0.32 -4.09
N PRO A 20 9.03 -0.42 -5.20
CA PRO A 20 10.03 -0.09 -6.21
C PRO A 20 9.82 1.32 -6.78
N ASN A 21 8.58 1.77 -6.82
CA ASN A 21 8.25 3.12 -7.26
C ASN A 21 8.81 4.19 -6.30
N MET A 22 8.83 3.94 -4.99
CA MET A 22 9.48 4.83 -4.01
C MET A 22 11.01 4.75 -4.11
N VAL A 23 11.57 3.56 -4.32
CA VAL A 23 13.01 3.39 -4.56
C VAL A 23 13.49 4.17 -5.79
N ALA A 24 12.69 4.22 -6.85
CA ALA A 24 13.00 4.96 -8.06
C ALA A 24 13.01 6.49 -7.89
N LEU A 25 12.37 7.02 -6.84
CA LEU A 25 12.37 8.45 -6.50
C LEU A 25 13.65 8.90 -5.79
N THR A 26 14.36 8.00 -5.11
CA THR A 26 15.43 8.35 -4.16
C THR A 26 16.66 9.00 -4.79
N ARG A 27 16.86 8.87 -6.10
CA ARG A 27 17.99 9.51 -6.78
C ARG A 27 17.83 11.01 -6.97
N GLY A 28 16.62 11.55 -6.76
CA GLY A 28 16.29 12.98 -6.93
C GLY A 28 16.58 13.87 -5.72
N GLY A 29 17.22 13.34 -4.64
CA GLY A 29 17.61 14.17 -3.49
C GLY A 29 16.47 14.53 -2.55
N THR A 30 15.58 13.56 -2.28
CA THR A 30 14.52 13.73 -1.28
C THR A 30 15.04 13.43 0.13
N GLU A 31 15.88 14.29 0.66
CA GLU A 31 16.22 14.27 2.07
C GLU A 31 15.21 15.10 2.86
N GLY A 32 14.54 14.49 3.84
CA GLY A 32 13.70 15.18 4.82
C GLY A 32 12.20 15.00 4.70
N SER A 33 11.48 15.64 5.62
CA SER A 33 10.02 15.57 5.80
C SER A 33 9.18 16.04 4.59
N ASP A 34 9.78 16.77 3.66
CA ASP A 34 9.08 17.27 2.47
C ASP A 34 8.74 16.17 1.47
N PHE A 35 9.42 15.04 1.55
CA PHE A 35 9.15 13.85 0.75
C PHE A 35 7.74 13.28 0.98
N VAL A 36 7.24 13.42 2.20
CA VAL A 36 5.98 12.80 2.62
C VAL A 36 4.78 13.73 2.45
N ALA A 37 5.01 15.06 2.40
CA ALA A 37 3.93 16.05 2.52
C ALA A 37 3.47 16.68 1.21
N ALA A 38 4.28 16.62 0.16
CA ALA A 38 3.99 17.34 -1.08
C ALA A 38 3.89 16.41 -2.29
N SER A 39 4.29 16.88 -3.43
CA SER A 39 4.32 16.10 -4.67
C SER A 39 5.52 15.16 -4.71
N LEU A 40 5.29 13.90 -5.07
CA LEU A 40 6.38 12.99 -5.37
C LEU A 40 7.15 13.49 -6.61
N PRO A 41 8.50 13.52 -6.60
CA PRO A 41 9.28 13.82 -7.79
C PRO A 41 9.04 12.78 -8.89
N ALA A 42 9.46 13.05 -10.11
CA ALA A 42 9.41 12.05 -11.17
C ALA A 42 10.42 10.93 -10.88
N PRO A 43 10.05 9.66 -11.04
CA PRO A 43 10.99 8.54 -10.89
C PRO A 43 12.09 8.60 -11.96
N ASP A 44 13.29 8.14 -11.59
CA ASP A 44 14.37 7.95 -12.56
C ASP A 44 14.01 6.78 -13.51
N PRO A 45 13.93 7.00 -14.84
CA PRO A 45 13.52 5.96 -15.78
C PRO A 45 14.48 4.77 -15.84
N ASP A 46 15.78 4.97 -15.68
CA ASP A 46 16.79 3.92 -15.74
C ASP A 46 16.73 3.06 -14.48
N ILE A 47 16.50 3.67 -13.32
CA ILE A 47 16.27 2.95 -12.07
C ILE A 47 14.97 2.16 -12.17
N SER A 48 13.89 2.77 -12.64
CA SER A 48 12.59 2.10 -12.83
C SER A 48 12.72 0.87 -13.73
N ALA A 49 13.37 1.00 -14.89
CA ALA A 49 13.61 -0.11 -15.79
C ALA A 49 14.50 -1.22 -15.18
N THR A 50 15.49 -0.81 -14.37
CA THR A 50 16.37 -1.76 -13.66
C THR A 50 15.60 -2.54 -12.59
N LEU A 51 14.72 -1.88 -11.82
CA LEU A 51 13.88 -2.52 -10.82
C LEU A 51 12.90 -3.51 -11.44
N VAL A 52 12.28 -3.18 -12.57
CA VAL A 52 11.42 -4.11 -13.33
C VAL A 52 12.21 -5.35 -13.80
N LYS A 53 13.44 -5.16 -14.31
CA LYS A 53 14.31 -6.30 -14.70
C LYS A 53 14.67 -7.16 -13.49
N ALA A 54 14.99 -6.53 -12.36
CA ALA A 54 15.33 -7.23 -11.12
C ALA A 54 14.14 -8.03 -10.58
N HIS A 55 12.94 -7.45 -10.59
CA HIS A 55 11.70 -8.12 -10.22
C HIS A 55 11.45 -9.36 -11.08
N ARG A 56 11.47 -9.23 -12.40
CA ARG A 56 11.27 -10.34 -13.33
C ARG A 56 12.30 -11.46 -13.11
N LYS A 57 13.57 -11.09 -12.86
CA LYS A 57 14.63 -12.08 -12.59
C LYS A 57 14.46 -12.77 -11.25
N ALA A 58 14.06 -12.05 -10.22
CA ALA A 58 13.74 -12.64 -8.91
C ALA A 58 12.58 -13.62 -9.03
N ARG A 59 11.51 -13.24 -9.72
CA ARG A 59 10.35 -14.10 -9.98
C ARG A 59 10.71 -15.37 -10.73
N GLU A 60 11.53 -15.29 -11.78
CA GLU A 60 12.05 -16.46 -12.52
C GLU A 60 12.77 -17.45 -11.56
N ILE A 61 13.57 -16.92 -10.62
CA ILE A 61 14.30 -17.75 -9.65
C ILE A 61 13.32 -18.38 -8.64
N LEU A 62 12.34 -17.61 -8.16
CA LEU A 62 11.38 -18.06 -7.15
C LEU A 62 10.40 -19.10 -7.72
N SER A 63 10.03 -18.99 -8.97
CA SER A 63 9.13 -19.94 -9.66
C SER A 63 9.67 -21.38 -9.72
N GLY A 64 10.96 -21.58 -9.46
CA GLY A 64 11.56 -22.92 -9.31
C GLY A 64 11.06 -23.68 -8.08
N ASN A 65 10.35 -23.04 -7.14
CA ASN A 65 9.69 -23.68 -6.02
C ASN A 65 8.18 -23.37 -6.04
N PRO A 66 7.30 -24.36 -6.29
CA PRO A 66 5.86 -24.15 -6.42
C PRO A 66 5.18 -23.69 -5.12
N ARG A 67 5.84 -23.84 -3.98
CA ARG A 67 5.36 -23.34 -2.69
C ARG A 67 5.61 -21.86 -2.47
N ILE A 68 6.41 -21.22 -3.31
CA ILE A 68 6.68 -19.79 -3.23
C ILE A 68 5.76 -19.08 -4.21
N LYS A 69 4.97 -18.15 -3.70
CA LYS A 69 4.20 -17.19 -4.47
C LYS A 69 4.95 -15.88 -4.51
N SER A 70 5.12 -15.32 -5.68
CA SER A 70 5.91 -14.10 -5.87
C SER A 70 5.09 -12.98 -6.51
N GLY A 71 5.35 -11.79 -6.04
CA GLY A 71 4.80 -10.55 -6.52
C GLY A 71 5.65 -9.40 -6.01
N TRP A 72 5.26 -8.18 -6.19
CA TRP A 72 5.88 -7.07 -5.47
C TRP A 72 4.83 -6.12 -4.91
N THR A 73 5.27 -5.24 -4.02
CA THR A 73 4.41 -4.34 -3.28
C THR A 73 4.60 -2.91 -3.78
N ILE A 74 3.51 -2.25 -4.12
CA ILE A 74 3.51 -0.94 -4.75
C ILE A 74 2.93 0.09 -3.78
N ALA A 75 3.62 1.23 -3.61
CA ALA A 75 3.05 2.40 -2.96
C ALA A 75 1.97 3.00 -3.87
N CYS A 76 0.72 2.85 -3.47
CA CYS A 76 -0.44 3.29 -4.23
C CYS A 76 -1.06 4.54 -3.61
N GLN A 77 -1.61 5.41 -4.45
CA GLN A 77 -2.37 6.57 -3.99
C GLN A 77 -3.74 6.61 -4.66
N ALA A 78 -4.71 7.20 -4.00
CA ALA A 78 -5.97 7.55 -4.64
C ALA A 78 -5.78 8.86 -5.42
N PHE A 79 -5.38 8.77 -6.68
CA PHE A 79 -5.28 9.96 -7.53
C PHE A 79 -6.64 10.44 -7.98
N HIS A 80 -6.83 11.76 -7.93
CA HIS A 80 -8.05 12.43 -8.36
C HIS A 80 -7.70 13.59 -9.29
N ALA A 81 -8.26 13.59 -10.49
CA ALA A 81 -8.14 14.72 -11.38
C ALA A 81 -8.99 15.90 -10.89
N MET A 82 -8.44 17.10 -10.92
CA MET A 82 -9.27 18.31 -10.91
C MET A 82 -10.10 18.36 -12.19
N PRO A 83 -11.27 19.01 -12.20
CA PRO A 83 -12.12 19.06 -13.38
C PRO A 83 -11.38 19.47 -14.66
N GLY A 84 -11.37 18.58 -15.67
CA GLY A 84 -10.67 18.78 -16.94
C GLY A 84 -9.16 18.50 -16.93
N CYS A 85 -8.62 17.88 -15.85
CA CYS A 85 -7.21 17.54 -15.71
C CYS A 85 -6.98 16.01 -15.70
N GLU A 86 -7.85 15.23 -16.32
CA GLU A 86 -7.79 13.77 -16.34
C GLU A 86 -6.49 13.29 -17.01
N ARG A 87 -6.09 13.95 -18.11
CA ARG A 87 -4.86 13.62 -18.83
C ARG A 87 -3.62 13.96 -18.00
N GLU A 88 -3.58 15.08 -17.34
CA GLU A 88 -2.50 15.51 -16.46
C GLU A 88 -2.36 14.52 -15.28
N MET A 89 -3.47 14.01 -14.76
CA MET A 89 -3.46 12.97 -13.74
C MET A 89 -2.85 11.67 -14.27
N GLU A 90 -3.28 11.18 -15.41
CA GLU A 90 -2.71 9.98 -16.03
C GLU A 90 -1.20 10.13 -16.31
N GLU A 91 -0.79 11.26 -16.89
CA GLU A 91 0.63 11.56 -17.14
C GLU A 91 1.47 11.64 -15.86
N TYR A 92 0.88 12.08 -14.74
CA TYR A 92 1.54 12.13 -13.43
C TYR A 92 1.60 10.73 -12.77
N GLN A 93 0.48 9.99 -12.76
CA GLN A 93 0.33 8.71 -12.11
C GLN A 93 1.15 7.62 -12.80
N TYR A 94 1.13 7.56 -14.13
CA TYR A 94 1.73 6.47 -14.89
C TYR A 94 3.20 6.16 -14.50
N PRO A 95 4.15 7.12 -14.53
CA PRO A 95 5.53 6.81 -14.18
C PRO A 95 5.74 6.53 -12.68
N ARG A 96 4.82 6.96 -11.81
CA ARG A 96 4.93 6.86 -10.35
C ARG A 96 4.28 5.61 -9.77
N GLU A 97 3.33 5.02 -10.48
CA GLU A 97 2.55 3.88 -10.00
C GLU A 97 2.30 2.84 -11.11
N ASP A 98 1.63 3.22 -12.20
CA ASP A 98 1.11 2.28 -13.19
C ASP A 98 2.21 1.51 -13.92
N TYR A 99 3.33 2.14 -14.23
CA TYR A 99 4.49 1.50 -14.84
C TYR A 99 4.96 0.26 -14.06
N PHE A 100 4.96 0.35 -12.74
CA PHE A 100 5.34 -0.76 -11.85
C PHE A 100 4.19 -1.75 -11.68
N THR A 101 2.96 -1.25 -11.59
CA THR A 101 1.76 -2.07 -11.49
C THR A 101 1.56 -2.95 -12.73
N GLU A 102 1.77 -2.40 -13.92
CA GLU A 102 1.77 -3.16 -15.17
C GLU A 102 2.83 -4.27 -15.20
N ALA A 103 4.00 -4.00 -14.64
CA ALA A 103 5.08 -4.99 -14.58
C ALA A 103 4.76 -6.19 -13.67
N ALA A 104 3.80 -6.06 -12.75
CA ALA A 104 3.28 -7.13 -11.91
C ALA A 104 2.17 -7.95 -12.58
N ALA A 105 1.71 -7.56 -13.77
CA ALA A 105 0.64 -8.29 -14.44
C ALA A 105 1.03 -9.76 -14.69
N GLY A 106 0.24 -10.68 -14.11
CA GLY A 106 0.49 -12.12 -14.18
C GLY A 106 1.44 -12.66 -13.12
N ASP A 107 1.79 -11.88 -12.11
CA ASP A 107 2.42 -12.37 -10.88
C ASP A 107 1.42 -13.23 -10.07
N ASP A 108 1.90 -13.95 -9.05
CA ASP A 108 1.01 -14.72 -8.17
C ASP A 108 0.12 -13.79 -7.32
N PHE A 109 0.59 -12.58 -7.04
CA PHE A 109 -0.14 -11.49 -6.40
C PHE A 109 0.51 -10.14 -6.67
N ILE A 110 -0.22 -9.08 -6.42
CA ILE A 110 0.32 -7.72 -6.29
C ILE A 110 -0.03 -7.16 -4.92
N GLY A 111 0.97 -6.56 -4.24
CA GLY A 111 0.78 -5.91 -2.95
C GLY A 111 0.37 -4.45 -3.14
N VAL A 112 -0.75 -4.07 -2.54
CA VAL A 112 -1.23 -2.68 -2.47
C VAL A 112 -0.85 -2.09 -1.12
N GLN A 113 -0.17 -0.94 -1.14
CA GLN A 113 0.21 -0.15 0.02
C GLN A 113 -0.38 1.25 -0.14
N ALA A 114 -1.51 1.52 0.51
CA ALA A 114 -2.31 2.71 0.24
C ALA A 114 -2.72 3.43 1.52
N TYR A 115 -2.50 4.75 1.58
CA TYR A 115 -2.71 5.56 2.77
C TYR A 115 -3.45 6.87 2.51
N LEU A 116 -3.29 7.45 1.33
CA LEU A 116 -3.63 8.84 1.05
C LEU A 116 -4.24 9.04 -0.33
N ARG A 117 -4.82 10.21 -0.55
CA ARG A 117 -5.18 10.69 -1.88
C ARG A 117 -4.33 11.89 -2.31
N THR A 118 -4.25 12.08 -3.61
CA THR A 118 -3.61 13.25 -4.22
C THR A 118 -4.48 13.80 -5.34
N PHE A 119 -4.78 15.09 -5.29
CA PHE A 119 -5.44 15.77 -6.38
C PHE A 119 -4.40 16.29 -7.39
N ILE A 120 -4.68 16.10 -8.68
CA ILE A 120 -3.83 16.57 -9.77
C ILE A 120 -4.58 17.64 -10.56
N GLY A 121 -4.01 18.84 -10.62
CA GLY A 121 -4.44 19.94 -11.44
C GLY A 121 -3.56 20.09 -12.67
N LYS A 122 -3.75 21.20 -13.38
CA LYS A 122 -3.04 21.52 -14.63
C LYS A 122 -1.51 21.57 -14.48
N ASP A 123 -1.04 22.04 -13.33
CA ASP A 123 0.39 22.24 -13.06
C ASP A 123 0.97 21.16 -12.13
N GLY A 124 0.25 20.04 -11.93
CA GLY A 124 0.63 18.92 -11.08
C GLY A 124 -0.20 18.84 -9.79
N PRO A 125 0.37 18.26 -8.70
CA PRO A 125 -0.35 18.06 -7.46
C PRO A 125 -0.88 19.35 -6.84
N VAL A 126 -2.15 19.30 -6.43
CA VAL A 126 -2.84 20.38 -5.73
C VAL A 126 -2.61 20.23 -4.22
N PRO A 127 -2.30 21.29 -3.49
CA PRO A 127 -2.17 21.22 -2.04
C PRO A 127 -3.44 20.69 -1.37
N ILE A 128 -3.25 19.93 -0.28
CA ILE A 128 -4.36 19.50 0.57
C ILE A 128 -5.05 20.74 1.13
N PRO A 129 -6.41 20.83 1.11
CA PRO A 129 -7.15 21.95 1.67
C PRO A 129 -6.72 22.27 3.11
N GLU A 130 -6.72 23.57 3.46
CA GLU A 130 -6.25 24.02 4.79
C GLU A 130 -7.14 23.49 5.92
N ASP A 131 -8.44 23.32 5.65
CA ASP A 131 -9.44 22.81 6.59
C ASP A 131 -9.55 21.28 6.61
N ALA A 132 -8.80 20.57 5.77
CA ALA A 132 -8.81 19.12 5.77
C ALA A 132 -8.13 18.55 7.04
N GLU A 133 -8.74 17.50 7.60
CA GLU A 133 -8.13 16.75 8.70
C GLU A 133 -6.83 16.09 8.23
N ARG A 134 -5.76 16.25 9.01
CA ARG A 134 -4.43 15.76 8.68
C ARG A 134 -3.95 14.71 9.68
N THR A 135 -3.19 13.77 9.16
CA THR A 135 -2.46 12.77 9.95
C THR A 135 -1.15 13.34 10.49
N LEU A 136 -0.45 12.60 11.34
CA LEU A 136 0.88 13.01 11.85
C LEU A 136 1.96 13.03 10.75
N THR A 137 1.73 12.37 9.61
CA THR A 137 2.58 12.48 8.42
C THR A 137 2.27 13.71 7.56
N GLY A 138 1.24 14.49 7.92
CA GLY A 138 0.77 15.63 7.14
C GLY A 138 -0.15 15.27 5.98
N TRP A 139 -0.46 13.98 5.77
CA TRP A 139 -1.40 13.53 4.76
C TRP A 139 -2.84 13.85 5.16
N GLU A 140 -3.72 13.93 4.18
CA GLU A 140 -5.15 14.04 4.44
C GLU A 140 -5.69 12.75 5.06
N TYR A 141 -6.58 12.88 6.03
CA TYR A 141 -7.37 11.75 6.55
C TYR A 141 -8.38 11.30 5.49
N PHE A 142 -8.07 10.22 4.79
CA PHE A 142 -8.90 9.75 3.68
C PHE A 142 -8.96 8.22 3.61
N PRO A 143 -9.73 7.56 4.48
CA PRO A 143 -9.87 6.09 4.49
C PRO A 143 -10.28 5.47 3.14
N PRO A 144 -11.11 6.13 2.26
CA PRO A 144 -11.48 5.55 0.97
C PRO A 144 -10.31 5.32 0.00
N ALA A 145 -9.11 5.86 0.31
CA ALA A 145 -7.93 5.66 -0.53
C ALA A 145 -7.66 4.19 -0.82
N LEU A 146 -7.85 3.31 0.17
CA LEU A 146 -7.59 1.88 0.01
C LEU A 146 -8.49 1.25 -1.05
N GLY A 147 -9.79 1.44 -0.96
CA GLY A 147 -10.75 0.87 -1.92
C GLY A 147 -10.54 1.40 -3.35
N ILE A 148 -10.15 2.67 -3.50
CA ILE A 148 -9.82 3.30 -4.78
C ILE A 148 -8.55 2.68 -5.37
N ALA A 149 -7.48 2.57 -4.56
CA ALA A 149 -6.21 1.99 -4.98
C ALA A 149 -6.38 0.52 -5.41
N ILE A 150 -7.15 -0.28 -4.67
CA ILE A 150 -7.46 -1.67 -5.01
C ILE A 150 -8.10 -1.76 -6.40
N ARG A 151 -9.13 -0.95 -6.67
CA ARG A 151 -9.84 -0.96 -7.97
C ARG A 151 -8.93 -0.54 -9.12
N HIS A 152 -8.13 0.50 -8.90
CA HIS A 152 -7.18 0.97 -9.89
C HIS A 152 -6.12 -0.11 -10.19
N THR A 153 -5.46 -0.63 -9.16
CA THR A 153 -4.45 -1.69 -9.28
C THR A 153 -5.00 -2.93 -9.99
N TRP A 154 -6.21 -3.37 -9.66
CA TRP A 154 -6.87 -4.50 -10.31
C TRP A 154 -7.01 -4.35 -11.81
N ASN A 155 -7.36 -3.15 -12.25
CA ASN A 155 -7.52 -2.85 -13.66
C ASN A 155 -6.17 -2.79 -14.39
N VAL A 156 -5.19 -2.11 -13.81
CA VAL A 156 -3.84 -1.93 -14.41
C VAL A 156 -3.06 -3.25 -14.41
N ALA A 157 -3.08 -4.00 -13.32
CA ALA A 157 -2.41 -5.30 -13.17
C ALA A 157 -3.14 -6.46 -13.87
N LYS A 158 -4.11 -6.19 -14.73
CA LYS A 158 -4.85 -7.18 -15.55
C LYS A 158 -5.47 -8.30 -14.70
N ARG A 159 -6.09 -7.93 -13.59
CA ARG A 159 -6.74 -8.85 -12.65
C ARG A 159 -5.79 -9.81 -11.94
N THR A 160 -4.56 -9.41 -11.70
CA THR A 160 -3.65 -10.11 -10.80
C THR A 160 -4.21 -10.06 -9.37
N PRO A 161 -4.25 -11.19 -8.62
CA PRO A 161 -4.76 -11.21 -7.25
C PRO A 161 -4.07 -10.18 -6.35
N ILE A 162 -4.83 -9.52 -5.48
CA ILE A 162 -4.34 -8.47 -4.62
C ILE A 162 -4.15 -8.96 -3.18
N ILE A 163 -3.09 -8.50 -2.54
CA ILE A 163 -2.93 -8.52 -1.09
C ILE A 163 -2.71 -7.07 -0.66
N VAL A 164 -3.51 -6.56 0.27
CA VAL A 164 -3.18 -5.29 0.93
C VAL A 164 -2.01 -5.57 1.87
N THR A 165 -0.83 -5.13 1.47
CA THR A 165 0.42 -5.40 2.21
C THR A 165 0.76 -4.29 3.19
N GLU A 166 0.18 -3.10 3.02
CA GLU A 166 0.22 -2.04 4.01
C GLU A 166 -1.01 -1.13 3.88
N ASN A 167 -1.63 -0.83 5.02
CA ASN A 167 -2.61 0.24 5.20
C ASN A 167 -2.71 0.59 6.68
N GLY A 168 -2.88 1.84 7.00
CA GLY A 168 -2.99 2.34 8.36
C GLY A 168 -2.92 3.86 8.40
N ILE A 169 -2.79 4.41 9.60
CA ILE A 169 -2.76 5.85 9.82
C ILE A 169 -1.75 6.22 10.91
N ALA A 170 -0.98 7.28 10.67
CA ALA A 170 -0.18 7.93 11.71
C ALA A 170 -1.05 8.89 12.51
N THR A 171 -1.35 8.55 13.76
CA THR A 171 -2.17 9.38 14.63
C THR A 171 -1.84 9.16 16.10
N ALA A 172 -1.94 10.22 16.90
CA ALA A 172 -1.87 10.15 18.36
C ALA A 172 -3.21 9.74 19.00
N ASP A 173 -4.32 9.87 18.26
CA ASP A 173 -5.66 9.48 18.70
C ASP A 173 -5.98 8.06 18.24
N ASP A 174 -6.01 7.13 19.17
CA ASP A 174 -6.24 5.73 18.88
C ASP A 174 -7.68 5.43 18.42
N ARG A 175 -8.67 6.27 18.74
CA ARG A 175 -10.03 6.15 18.19
C ARG A 175 -10.03 6.46 16.70
N ARG A 176 -9.28 7.50 16.29
CA ARG A 176 -9.14 7.82 14.86
C ARG A 176 -8.42 6.71 14.08
N ARG A 177 -7.51 5.97 14.73
CA ARG A 177 -6.90 4.77 14.14
C ARG A 177 -7.93 3.69 13.88
N ILE A 178 -8.79 3.44 14.87
CA ILE A 178 -9.88 2.46 14.74
C ILE A 178 -10.83 2.88 13.63
N ASP A 179 -11.37 4.10 13.66
CA ASP A 179 -12.29 4.62 12.64
C ASP A 179 -11.71 4.52 11.23
N TYR A 180 -10.46 5.01 11.05
CA TYR A 180 -9.77 4.93 9.76
C TYR A 180 -9.66 3.50 9.24
N THR A 181 -9.26 2.58 10.10
CA THR A 181 -9.01 1.19 9.70
C THR A 181 -10.32 0.50 9.33
N PHE A 182 -11.39 0.71 10.09
CA PHE A 182 -12.70 0.16 9.76
C PHE A 182 -13.22 0.69 8.44
N ASP A 183 -13.15 2.01 8.21
CA ASP A 183 -13.62 2.63 6.98
C ASP A 183 -12.79 2.19 5.75
N ALA A 184 -11.47 2.07 5.91
CA ALA A 184 -10.59 1.57 4.85
C ALA A 184 -10.90 0.11 4.48
N ILE A 185 -11.11 -0.75 5.49
CA ILE A 185 -11.49 -2.16 5.29
C ILE A 185 -12.89 -2.26 4.70
N ALA A 186 -13.83 -1.39 5.05
CA ALA A 186 -15.13 -1.34 4.40
C ALA A 186 -14.98 -1.07 2.89
N GLY A 187 -14.17 -0.08 2.48
CA GLY A 187 -13.87 0.19 1.08
C GLY A 187 -13.18 -0.98 0.35
N MET A 188 -12.33 -1.74 1.05
CA MET A 188 -11.76 -2.99 0.52
C MET A 188 -12.84 -4.05 0.32
N ARG A 189 -13.75 -4.24 1.27
CA ARG A 189 -14.87 -5.20 1.16
C ARG A 189 -15.78 -4.86 0.00
N ASP A 190 -16.13 -3.59 -0.17
CA ASP A 190 -16.91 -3.13 -1.33
C ASP A 190 -16.21 -3.49 -2.66
N ALA A 191 -14.88 -3.39 -2.71
CA ALA A 191 -14.12 -3.83 -3.89
C ALA A 191 -14.18 -5.36 -4.09
N MET A 192 -14.18 -6.15 -3.01
CA MET A 192 -14.37 -7.62 -3.08
C MET A 192 -15.78 -7.97 -3.54
N ASP A 193 -16.80 -7.25 -3.09
CA ASP A 193 -18.20 -7.43 -3.53
C ASP A 193 -18.37 -7.09 -5.01
N ASP A 194 -17.58 -6.17 -5.56
CA ASP A 194 -17.47 -5.88 -7.00
C ASP A 194 -16.72 -7.00 -7.78
N GLY A 195 -16.28 -8.06 -7.13
CA GLY A 195 -15.62 -9.23 -7.74
C GLY A 195 -14.11 -9.12 -7.87
N ILE A 196 -13.46 -8.22 -7.15
CA ILE A 196 -11.99 -8.10 -7.11
C ILE A 196 -11.41 -9.15 -6.17
N ASP A 197 -10.41 -9.93 -6.65
CA ASP A 197 -9.74 -10.98 -5.88
C ASP A 197 -8.73 -10.38 -4.89
N VAL A 198 -9.21 -9.96 -3.73
CA VAL A 198 -8.37 -9.50 -2.60
C VAL A 198 -8.22 -10.65 -1.61
N ARG A 199 -7.00 -11.09 -1.37
CA ARG A 199 -6.67 -12.32 -0.61
C ARG A 199 -6.17 -12.08 0.79
N GLY A 200 -5.91 -10.85 1.20
CA GLY A 200 -5.42 -10.56 2.54
C GLY A 200 -5.24 -9.08 2.80
N TYR A 201 -5.13 -8.76 4.08
CA TYR A 201 -4.88 -7.41 4.60
C TYR A 201 -3.83 -7.47 5.71
N LEU A 202 -2.79 -6.66 5.57
CA LEU A 202 -1.77 -6.44 6.59
C LEU A 202 -1.81 -4.97 7.04
N HIS A 203 -1.99 -4.78 8.34
CA HIS A 203 -2.02 -3.44 8.92
C HIS A 203 -0.60 -2.88 9.08
N TRP A 204 -0.40 -1.64 8.68
CA TRP A 204 0.81 -0.90 8.98
C TRP A 204 0.54 0.04 10.17
N SER A 205 1.11 -0.26 11.36
CA SER A 205 2.04 -1.34 11.67
C SER A 205 1.73 -1.96 13.03
N LEU A 206 2.39 -3.07 13.37
CA LEU A 206 2.24 -3.66 14.70
C LEU A 206 2.87 -2.79 15.78
N LEU A 207 4.07 -2.28 15.52
CA LEU A 207 4.83 -1.43 16.44
C LEU A 207 5.08 -0.07 15.81
N ASP A 208 5.12 0.99 16.64
CA ASP A 208 5.68 2.26 16.19
C ASP A 208 7.12 2.03 15.71
N ASN A 209 7.52 2.68 14.64
CA ASN A 209 8.82 2.50 14.02
C ASN A 209 9.41 3.83 13.53
N TYR A 210 10.58 3.77 12.92
CA TYR A 210 11.23 4.90 12.29
C TYR A 210 10.64 5.13 10.91
N GLU A 211 9.88 6.23 10.75
CA GLU A 211 9.18 6.57 9.52
C GLU A 211 9.92 7.70 8.78
N TRP A 212 10.55 7.38 7.66
CA TRP A 212 11.12 8.35 6.71
C TRP A 212 11.95 9.49 7.34
N GLY A 213 12.72 9.20 8.38
CA GLY A 213 13.60 10.18 9.01
C GLY A 213 13.15 10.61 10.41
N SER A 214 12.04 10.10 10.95
CA SER A 214 11.49 10.50 12.24
C SER A 214 10.82 9.34 12.99
N PHE A 215 10.76 9.44 14.32
CA PHE A 215 9.88 8.62 15.17
C PHE A 215 8.56 9.33 15.53
N ALA A 216 8.32 10.55 15.01
CA ALA A 216 7.13 11.32 15.35
C ALA A 216 5.82 10.73 14.81
N PRO A 217 5.74 10.18 13.57
CA PRO A 217 4.56 9.47 13.11
C PRO A 217 4.38 8.14 13.84
N THR A 218 3.21 7.93 14.46
CA THR A 218 2.87 6.73 15.21
C THR A 218 1.80 5.92 14.49
N PHE A 219 2.21 4.86 13.79
CA PHE A 219 1.33 3.94 13.08
C PHE A 219 0.95 2.70 13.90
N GLY A 220 1.75 2.36 14.90
CA GLY A 220 1.69 1.09 15.59
C GLY A 220 0.37 0.81 16.31
N LEU A 221 -0.03 -0.45 16.34
CA LEU A 221 -1.05 -0.97 17.27
C LEU A 221 -0.50 -1.08 18.69
N ALA A 222 0.82 -1.04 18.84
CA ALA A 222 1.54 -0.98 20.10
C ALA A 222 2.58 0.14 20.07
N SER A 223 2.74 0.85 21.20
CA SER A 223 3.70 1.95 21.32
C SER A 223 5.11 1.44 21.63
N LEU A 224 6.12 2.14 21.10
CA LEU A 224 7.51 1.97 21.53
C LEU A 224 7.72 2.60 22.93
N GLY A 225 8.56 1.97 23.74
CA GLY A 225 9.07 2.53 25.00
C GLY A 225 8.23 2.27 26.24
N GLN A 226 6.94 1.93 26.12
CA GLN A 226 6.10 1.56 27.26
C GLN A 226 5.58 0.12 27.20
N GLY A 227 5.75 -0.56 26.05
CA GLY A 227 5.29 -1.93 25.85
C GLY A 227 3.78 -2.12 25.96
N HIS A 228 3.02 -1.02 25.90
CA HIS A 228 1.57 -1.06 26.00
C HIS A 228 0.93 -1.24 24.63
N LEU A 229 0.03 -2.20 24.55
CA LEU A 229 -0.89 -2.33 23.42
C LEU A 229 -1.88 -1.14 23.47
N ARG A 230 -2.20 -0.59 22.31
CA ARG A 230 -3.26 0.41 22.17
C ARG A 230 -4.62 -0.27 22.11
N THR A 231 -5.70 0.49 22.34
CA THR A 231 -7.07 -0.02 22.21
C THR A 231 -7.33 -0.57 20.79
N SER A 232 -6.72 0.03 19.78
CA SER A 232 -6.78 -0.46 18.40
C SER A 232 -6.22 -1.88 18.24
N SER A 233 -5.29 -2.31 19.09
CA SER A 233 -4.77 -3.68 19.09
C SER A 233 -5.80 -4.73 19.49
N GLU A 234 -6.83 -4.34 20.23
CA GLU A 234 -7.95 -5.20 20.61
C GLU A 234 -9.07 -5.19 19.56
N ALA A 235 -9.32 -4.03 18.94
CA ALA A 235 -10.38 -3.86 17.95
C ALA A 235 -9.99 -4.42 16.56
N ILE A 236 -8.77 -4.14 16.10
CA ILE A 236 -8.31 -4.50 14.75
C ILE A 236 -8.02 -6.01 14.58
N PRO A 237 -7.45 -6.74 15.55
CA PRO A 237 -7.26 -8.20 15.40
C PRO A 237 -8.56 -8.98 15.23
N GLY A 238 -9.69 -8.49 15.71
CA GLY A 238 -11.01 -9.06 15.40
C GLY A 238 -11.33 -9.02 13.90
N LEU A 239 -10.65 -8.15 13.12
CA LEU A 239 -10.72 -8.07 11.68
C LEU A 239 -9.67 -8.95 10.98
N ALA A 240 -8.53 -9.22 11.63
CA ALA A 240 -7.44 -10.02 11.10
C ALA A 240 -7.74 -11.55 11.10
N GLY A 241 -8.81 -11.98 11.74
CA GLY A 241 -9.32 -13.35 11.73
C GLY A 241 -9.99 -13.77 10.42
N VAL A 242 -9.85 -12.99 9.36
CA VAL A 242 -10.32 -13.31 8.01
C VAL A 242 -9.38 -14.34 7.39
N ASN A 243 -9.55 -15.59 7.75
CA ASN A 243 -8.99 -16.70 6.99
C ASN A 243 -9.75 -16.79 5.66
N CYS A 244 -9.09 -16.45 4.58
CA CYS A 244 -9.53 -16.79 3.23
C CYS A 244 -9.31 -18.30 2.99
N GLU A 245 -10.03 -19.15 3.68
CA GLU A 245 -10.18 -20.55 3.31
C GLU A 245 -11.31 -20.66 2.30
N ASN A 246 -10.95 -20.93 1.06
CA ASN A 246 -11.84 -21.43 0.00
C ASN A 246 -13.09 -20.60 -0.29
N GLY A 247 -12.97 -19.40 -0.84
CA GLY A 247 -14.11 -18.71 -1.51
C GLY A 247 -15.34 -18.49 -0.61
N GLY A 248 -15.17 -18.48 0.70
CA GLY A 248 -16.25 -18.36 1.68
C GLY A 248 -16.42 -16.92 2.14
N HIS A 249 -17.65 -16.48 2.19
CA HIS A 249 -18.06 -15.21 2.77
C HIS A 249 -17.51 -15.04 4.19
N VAL A 250 -16.86 -13.90 4.42
CA VAL A 250 -16.46 -13.48 5.76
C VAL A 250 -17.72 -13.13 6.54
N GLN A 251 -18.05 -13.92 7.56
CA GLN A 251 -19.03 -13.52 8.56
C GLN A 251 -18.30 -12.73 9.65
N ILE A 252 -18.61 -11.46 9.76
CA ILE A 252 -18.30 -10.64 10.95
C ILE A 252 -19.56 -10.66 11.78
N GLU A 253 -19.47 -11.22 13.00
CA GLU A 253 -20.54 -11.06 13.98
C GLU A 253 -20.61 -9.58 14.38
N ASP A 254 -21.76 -8.96 14.12
CA ASP A 254 -22.11 -7.63 14.62
C ASP A 254 -22.07 -7.67 16.16
N ARG A 255 -21.19 -6.89 16.73
CA ARG A 255 -21.23 -6.54 18.15
C ARG A 255 -21.51 -5.05 18.32
#